data_0ea799f8569a6ab058a6ce74f66863b1
#
_entry.id   0ea799f8569a6ab058a6ce74f66863b1
#
_cell.length_a   1.000
_cell.length_b   1.000
_cell.length_c   1.000
_cell.angle_alpha   90.00
_cell.angle_beta   90.00
_cell.angle_gamma   90.00
#
_symmetry.space_group_name_H-M   'P 1'
#
loop_
_entity.id
_entity.type
_entity.pdbx_description
1 polymer ?
#
loop_
_entity_poly.entity_id
_entity_poly.type
_entity_poly.pdbx_seq_one_letter_code
_entity_poly.pdbx_strand_id
1 'polypeptide(L)'
;MISPRNYDSYDEYARQQIEKTTDPVRREKWLGVEWQVKLDGFRAIFERHRSRLGESALCVGARTGQEVQALLDIGIQAVGIDLIPCEPLVRTGDMHALDFEDSSFDFVFSNVFDHALHADRFVSEMERACRPTGHILLQFQIDLSQDQYTATVVNDVSREVVPLFQASEVIHDRAIPKNFVAMNHELLLRRT
;
A
#
# COMPACT_ATOMS: atom_id res chain seq x y z
N MET A 1 -6.41 -13.27 -14.64
CA MET A 1 -5.55 -12.27 -15.33
C MET A 1 -6.03 -10.91 -14.88
N ILE A 2 -5.18 -10.11 -14.26
CA ILE A 2 -5.49 -8.75 -13.81
C ILE A 2 -5.99 -7.95 -15.02
N SER A 3 -7.13 -7.28 -14.87
CA SER A 3 -7.69 -6.43 -15.92
C SER A 3 -7.59 -4.96 -15.47
N PRO A 4 -6.61 -4.22 -15.97
CA PRO A 4 -6.52 -2.79 -15.67
C PRO A 4 -7.65 -2.03 -16.38
N ARG A 5 -8.06 -0.93 -15.76
CA ARG A 5 -8.95 0.03 -16.40
C ARG A 5 -8.24 0.69 -17.59
N ASN A 6 -8.97 0.95 -18.67
CA ASN A 6 -8.43 1.70 -19.78
C ASN A 6 -8.40 3.19 -19.44
N TYR A 7 -7.20 3.77 -19.46
CA TYR A 7 -6.95 5.19 -19.44
C TYR A 7 -6.30 5.58 -20.76
N ASP A 8 -6.58 6.77 -21.26
CA ASP A 8 -5.97 7.28 -22.51
C ASP A 8 -4.47 7.56 -22.33
N SER A 9 -4.05 7.84 -21.09
CA SER A 9 -2.66 8.09 -20.73
C SER A 9 -2.40 7.88 -19.23
N TYR A 10 -1.12 7.77 -18.88
CA TYR A 10 -0.69 7.77 -17.47
C TYR A 10 -1.07 9.09 -16.76
N ASP A 11 -1.00 10.22 -17.47
CA ASP A 11 -1.36 11.53 -16.90
C ASP A 11 -2.86 11.63 -16.58
N GLU A 12 -3.71 10.97 -17.33
CA GLU A 12 -5.14 10.88 -17.03
C GLU A 12 -5.38 10.08 -15.74
N TYR A 13 -4.74 8.91 -15.64
CA TYR A 13 -4.78 8.10 -14.43
C TYR A 13 -4.30 8.90 -13.21
N ALA A 14 -3.10 9.49 -13.28
CA ALA A 14 -2.52 10.25 -12.18
C ALA A 14 -3.43 11.42 -11.76
N ARG A 15 -4.03 12.13 -12.71
CA ARG A 15 -4.97 13.23 -12.45
C ARG A 15 -6.18 12.75 -11.64
N GLN A 16 -6.78 11.63 -12.00
CA GLN A 16 -7.92 11.08 -11.26
C GLN A 16 -7.55 10.71 -9.81
N GLN A 17 -6.38 10.11 -9.59
CA GLN A 17 -5.91 9.78 -8.24
C GLN A 17 -5.63 11.06 -7.43
N ILE A 18 -5.06 12.08 -8.05
CA ILE A 18 -4.80 13.39 -7.46
C ILE A 18 -6.11 14.07 -7.06
N GLU A 19 -7.11 14.12 -7.93
CA GLU A 19 -8.43 14.70 -7.64
C GLU A 19 -9.08 14.05 -6.41
N LYS A 20 -9.01 12.72 -6.29
CA LYS A 20 -9.50 11.98 -5.12
C LYS A 20 -8.83 12.45 -3.82
N THR A 21 -7.51 12.59 -3.86
CA THR A 21 -6.71 12.88 -2.66
C THR A 21 -6.74 14.37 -2.30
N THR A 22 -6.93 15.26 -3.26
CA THR A 22 -7.02 16.72 -3.04
C THR A 22 -8.41 17.21 -2.68
N ASP A 23 -9.46 16.39 -2.80
CA ASP A 23 -10.82 16.74 -2.39
C ASP A 23 -10.84 17.21 -0.92
N PRO A 24 -11.21 18.48 -0.63
CA PRO A 24 -11.09 19.06 0.69
C PRO A 24 -12.00 18.37 1.73
N VAL A 25 -13.19 17.93 1.32
CA VAL A 25 -14.14 17.25 2.20
C VAL A 25 -13.59 15.89 2.64
N ARG A 26 -12.98 15.15 1.69
CA ARG A 26 -12.34 13.86 1.99
C ARG A 26 -11.12 14.04 2.88
N ARG A 27 -10.26 15.03 2.58
CA ARG A 27 -9.06 15.31 3.40
C ARG A 27 -9.42 15.70 4.83
N GLU A 28 -10.41 16.59 5.02
CA GLU A 28 -10.89 16.98 6.34
C GLU A 28 -11.39 15.75 7.12
N LYS A 29 -12.14 14.87 6.48
CA LYS A 29 -12.62 13.63 7.09
C LYS A 29 -11.47 12.70 7.49
N TRP A 30 -10.49 12.49 6.61
CA TRP A 30 -9.34 11.61 6.85
C TRP A 30 -8.41 12.12 7.94
N LEU A 31 -8.16 13.43 7.97
CA LEU A 31 -7.32 14.08 8.97
C LEU A 31 -8.04 14.34 10.30
N GLY A 32 -9.36 14.37 10.28
CA GLY A 32 -10.23 14.59 11.45
C GLY A 32 -10.81 13.31 12.01
N VAL A 33 -12.10 13.09 11.76
CA VAL A 33 -12.90 12.03 12.43
C VAL A 33 -12.42 10.60 12.14
N GLU A 34 -11.75 10.36 11.02
CA GLU A 34 -11.23 9.04 10.68
C GLU A 34 -9.80 8.79 11.17
N TRP A 35 -9.08 9.84 11.59
CA TRP A 35 -7.65 9.73 11.93
C TRP A 35 -7.39 8.67 12.98
N GLN A 36 -8.02 8.80 14.15
CA GLN A 36 -7.74 7.92 15.28
C GLN A 36 -8.16 6.48 15.02
N VAL A 37 -9.31 6.27 14.39
CA VAL A 37 -9.78 4.92 14.04
C VAL A 37 -8.82 4.22 13.10
N LYS A 38 -8.30 4.93 12.09
CA LYS A 38 -7.32 4.38 11.15
C LYS A 38 -5.98 4.13 11.82
N LEU A 39 -5.49 5.08 12.60
CA LEU A 39 -4.24 4.95 13.35
C LEU A 39 -4.25 3.71 14.26
N ASP A 40 -5.30 3.52 15.06
CA ASP A 40 -5.43 2.38 15.95
C ASP A 40 -5.55 1.06 15.17
N GLY A 41 -6.29 1.10 14.05
CA GLY A 41 -6.42 -0.06 13.17
C GLY A 41 -5.09 -0.48 12.53
N PHE A 42 -4.31 0.46 12.01
CA PHE A 42 -2.97 0.18 11.47
C PHE A 42 -2.01 -0.29 12.55
N ARG A 43 -2.03 0.33 13.74
CA ARG A 43 -1.24 -0.13 14.88
C ARG A 43 -1.53 -1.59 15.20
N ALA A 44 -2.80 -1.99 15.25
CA ALA A 44 -3.19 -3.37 15.49
C ALA A 44 -2.71 -4.33 14.38
N ILE A 45 -2.68 -3.89 13.10
CA ILE A 45 -2.09 -4.66 12.00
C ILE A 45 -0.60 -4.86 12.25
N PHE A 46 0.15 -3.80 12.47
CA PHE A 46 1.60 -3.86 12.60
C PHE A 46 2.05 -4.61 13.85
N GLU A 47 1.34 -4.49 14.97
CA GLU A 47 1.63 -5.30 16.18
C GLU A 47 1.48 -6.80 15.93
N ARG A 48 0.52 -7.23 15.09
CA ARG A 48 0.43 -8.66 14.70
C ARG A 48 1.62 -9.14 13.87
N HIS A 49 2.31 -8.23 13.21
CA HIS A 49 3.48 -8.50 12.37
C HIS A 49 4.80 -8.04 13.01
N ARG A 50 4.80 -7.70 14.32
CA ARG A 50 5.91 -7.03 15.00
C ARG A 50 7.27 -7.68 14.76
N SER A 51 7.35 -9.01 14.78
CA SER A 51 8.60 -9.75 14.56
C SER A 51 9.15 -9.68 13.12
N ARG A 52 8.42 -9.04 12.21
CA ARG A 52 8.74 -8.95 10.77
C ARG A 52 9.00 -7.53 10.29
N LEU A 53 8.80 -6.53 11.14
CA LEU A 53 8.89 -5.12 10.72
C LEU A 53 10.33 -4.64 10.54
N GLY A 54 11.31 -5.22 11.28
CA GLY A 54 12.67 -4.70 11.30
C GLY A 54 12.75 -3.31 11.94
N GLU A 55 13.63 -2.46 11.42
CA GLU A 55 13.87 -1.11 11.95
C GLU A 55 13.34 0.00 11.02
N SER A 56 13.17 -0.31 9.72
CA SER A 56 12.78 0.65 8.69
C SER A 56 11.61 0.17 7.84
N ALA A 57 10.66 1.07 7.55
CA ALA A 57 9.47 0.74 6.78
C ALA A 57 9.10 1.80 5.75
N LEU A 58 8.56 1.33 4.61
CA LEU A 58 7.96 2.15 3.56
C LEU A 58 6.46 1.84 3.47
N CYS A 59 5.62 2.87 3.51
CA CYS A 59 4.19 2.77 3.22
C CYS A 59 3.91 3.36 1.84
N VAL A 60 3.48 2.51 0.89
CA VAL A 60 3.22 2.91 -0.50
C VAL A 60 1.75 3.23 -0.68
N GLY A 61 1.45 4.46 -1.15
CA GLY A 61 0.08 4.99 -1.27
C GLY A 61 -0.50 5.44 0.07
N ALA A 62 0.33 6.05 0.92
CA ALA A 62 0.03 6.35 2.32
C ALA A 62 -0.93 7.52 2.55
N ARG A 63 -1.38 8.19 1.50
CA ARG A 63 -2.38 9.27 1.48
C ARG A 63 -2.18 10.34 2.57
N THR A 64 -2.67 10.10 3.78
CA THR A 64 -2.60 11.03 4.93
C THR A 64 -1.70 10.53 6.06
N GLY A 65 -1.13 9.32 5.95
CA GLY A 65 -0.01 8.84 6.76
C GLY A 65 -0.37 8.18 8.09
N GLN A 66 -1.61 7.73 8.31
CA GLN A 66 -1.96 7.03 9.55
C GLN A 66 -1.17 5.73 9.76
N GLU A 67 -0.90 4.99 8.68
CA GLU A 67 -0.04 3.80 8.69
C GLU A 67 1.41 4.14 9.03
N VAL A 68 1.91 5.27 8.52
CA VAL A 68 3.26 5.76 8.85
C VAL A 68 3.34 6.12 10.33
N GLN A 69 2.37 6.90 10.83
CA GLN A 69 2.31 7.27 12.25
C GLN A 69 2.20 6.03 13.14
N ALA A 70 1.41 5.03 12.74
CA ALA A 70 1.28 3.78 13.50
C ALA A 70 2.60 3.03 13.64
N LEU A 71 3.44 3.02 12.59
CA LEU A 71 4.78 2.42 12.63
C LEU A 71 5.74 3.24 13.51
N LEU A 72 5.73 4.57 13.39
CA LEU A 72 6.53 5.47 14.23
C LEU A 72 6.18 5.32 15.72
N ASP A 73 4.90 5.24 16.07
CA ASP A 73 4.42 5.08 17.45
C ASP A 73 4.91 3.79 18.11
N ILE A 74 5.17 2.75 17.31
CA ILE A 74 5.74 1.49 17.81
C ILE A 74 7.27 1.40 17.64
N GLY A 75 7.94 2.51 17.29
CA GLY A 75 9.39 2.63 17.25
C GLY A 75 10.06 2.16 15.96
N ILE A 76 9.32 2.03 14.86
CA ILE A 76 9.86 1.72 13.53
C ILE A 76 10.08 3.05 12.78
N GLN A 77 11.25 3.24 12.18
CA GLN A 77 11.51 4.37 11.28
C GLN A 77 10.68 4.18 10.00
N ALA A 78 9.72 5.05 9.77
CA ALA A 78 8.80 4.89 8.66
C ALA A 78 8.65 6.16 7.83
N VAL A 79 8.42 5.98 6.53
CA VAL A 79 8.08 7.03 5.58
C VAL A 79 6.96 6.54 4.67
N GLY A 80 6.04 7.43 4.32
CA GLY A 80 5.02 7.18 3.32
C GLY A 80 5.31 7.90 2.01
N ILE A 81 4.79 7.35 0.92
CA ILE A 81 4.69 8.05 -0.37
C ILE A 81 3.27 8.06 -0.89
N ASP A 82 2.90 9.13 -1.55
CA ASP A 82 1.66 9.27 -2.33
C ASP A 82 1.88 10.32 -3.43
N LEU A 83 1.04 10.36 -4.45
CA LEU A 83 1.09 11.41 -5.49
C LEU A 83 0.89 12.82 -4.88
N ILE A 84 0.16 12.90 -3.78
CA ILE A 84 -0.07 14.13 -3.01
C ILE A 84 0.57 14.00 -1.62
N PRO A 85 1.53 14.85 -1.26
CA PRO A 85 2.19 14.75 0.03
C PRO A 85 1.27 15.12 1.20
N CYS A 86 1.60 14.59 2.37
CA CYS A 86 1.03 14.97 3.67
C CYS A 86 2.18 15.00 4.69
N GLU A 87 2.97 16.06 4.59
CA GLU A 87 4.17 16.23 5.43
C GLU A 87 3.81 16.32 6.93
N PRO A 88 4.66 15.83 7.84
CA PRO A 88 5.98 15.22 7.55
C PRO A 88 5.93 13.72 7.26
N LEU A 89 4.77 13.07 7.27
CA LEU A 89 4.62 11.61 7.21
C LEU A 89 4.70 11.05 5.79
N VAL A 90 4.18 11.81 4.81
CA VAL A 90 4.03 11.34 3.43
C VAL A 90 4.71 12.31 2.48
N ARG A 91 5.66 11.80 1.68
CA ARG A 91 6.34 12.54 0.61
C ARG A 91 5.62 12.34 -0.71
N THR A 92 5.82 13.26 -1.65
CA THR A 92 5.42 13.02 -3.03
C THR A 92 6.21 11.86 -3.62
N GLY A 93 5.51 10.92 -4.25
CA GLY A 93 6.14 9.79 -4.94
C GLY A 93 5.13 9.00 -5.76
N ASP A 94 5.63 8.33 -6.79
CA ASP A 94 4.85 7.45 -7.65
C ASP A 94 5.11 6.00 -7.25
N MET A 95 4.06 5.24 -7.00
CA MET A 95 4.16 3.82 -6.65
C MET A 95 4.75 2.95 -7.75
N HIS A 96 4.77 3.43 -9.01
CA HIS A 96 5.32 2.72 -10.15
C HIS A 96 6.79 3.09 -10.46
N ALA A 97 7.37 4.05 -9.70
CA ALA A 97 8.75 4.52 -9.85
C ALA A 97 9.19 5.17 -8.52
N LEU A 98 9.55 4.34 -7.54
CA LEU A 98 9.92 4.79 -6.19
C LEU A 98 11.30 5.47 -6.21
N ASP A 99 11.37 6.70 -5.67
CA ASP A 99 12.62 7.45 -5.51
C ASP A 99 13.34 7.03 -4.22
N PHE A 100 13.71 5.76 -4.16
CA PHE A 100 14.54 5.17 -3.12
C PHE A 100 15.56 4.22 -3.74
N GLU A 101 16.69 4.06 -3.09
CA GLU A 101 17.69 3.07 -3.48
C GLU A 101 17.16 1.64 -3.25
N ASP A 102 17.79 0.68 -3.95
CA ASP A 102 17.48 -0.73 -3.76
C ASP A 102 17.74 -1.16 -2.31
N SER A 103 16.91 -2.06 -1.80
CA SER A 103 17.11 -2.64 -0.47
C SER A 103 17.18 -1.61 0.67
N SER A 104 16.35 -0.55 0.61
CA SER A 104 16.35 0.53 1.59
C SER A 104 15.54 0.22 2.86
N PHE A 105 14.56 -0.68 2.77
CA PHE A 105 13.59 -0.92 3.85
C PHE A 105 13.54 -2.38 4.29
N ASP A 106 13.37 -2.60 5.60
CA ASP A 106 13.14 -3.94 6.17
C ASP A 106 11.72 -4.42 5.94
N PHE A 107 10.78 -3.46 5.84
CA PHE A 107 9.35 -3.73 5.68
C PHE A 107 8.72 -2.78 4.66
N VAL A 108 7.92 -3.32 3.75
CA VAL A 108 7.15 -2.52 2.78
C VAL A 108 5.67 -2.87 2.91
N PHE A 109 4.84 -1.86 3.07
CA PHE A 109 3.40 -2.00 3.26
C PHE A 109 2.61 -1.26 2.18
N SER A 110 1.51 -1.85 1.72
CA SER A 110 0.50 -1.15 0.94
C SER A 110 -0.89 -1.79 1.06
N ASN A 111 -1.91 -0.95 0.95
CA ASN A 111 -3.32 -1.34 0.85
C ASN A 111 -4.04 -0.64 -0.31
N VAL A 112 -3.28 -0.24 -1.33
CA VAL A 112 -3.79 0.51 -2.49
C VAL A 112 -3.53 -0.19 -3.82
N PHE A 113 -3.39 -1.52 -3.80
CA PHE A 113 -3.11 -2.30 -5.01
C PHE A 113 -4.17 -2.09 -6.11
N ASP A 114 -5.43 -1.93 -5.73
CA ASP A 114 -6.55 -1.61 -6.62
C ASP A 114 -6.42 -0.25 -7.34
N HIS A 115 -5.53 0.61 -6.85
CA HIS A 115 -5.19 1.90 -7.49
C HIS A 115 -3.95 1.81 -8.39
N ALA A 116 -3.20 0.73 -8.41
CA ALA A 116 -2.03 0.55 -9.26
C ALA A 116 -2.45 0.31 -10.72
N LEU A 117 -2.11 1.24 -11.63
CA LEU A 117 -2.38 1.07 -13.07
C LEU A 117 -1.50 -0.02 -13.68
N HIS A 118 -0.22 -0.07 -13.30
CA HIS A 118 0.75 -1.06 -13.72
C HIS A 118 1.15 -1.92 -12.52
N ALA A 119 0.34 -2.95 -12.26
CA ALA A 119 0.51 -3.83 -11.10
C ALA A 119 1.89 -4.54 -11.08
N ASP A 120 2.44 -4.88 -12.24
CA ASP A 120 3.77 -5.45 -12.40
C ASP A 120 4.88 -4.49 -11.94
N ARG A 121 4.81 -3.22 -12.34
CA ARG A 121 5.76 -2.18 -11.92
C ARG A 121 5.64 -1.89 -10.43
N PHE A 122 4.42 -1.76 -9.94
CA PHE A 122 4.15 -1.53 -8.52
C PHE A 122 4.78 -2.63 -7.65
N VAL A 123 4.56 -3.90 -8.01
CA VAL A 123 5.14 -5.04 -7.29
C VAL A 123 6.67 -5.06 -7.40
N SER A 124 7.20 -4.85 -8.60
CA SER A 124 8.65 -4.81 -8.84
C SER A 124 9.34 -3.73 -8.01
N GLU A 125 8.73 -2.55 -7.87
CA GLU A 125 9.27 -1.46 -7.05
C GLU A 125 9.20 -1.77 -5.55
N MET A 126 8.14 -2.41 -5.07
CA MET A 126 8.07 -2.88 -3.68
C MET A 126 9.16 -3.92 -3.38
N GLU A 127 9.39 -4.88 -4.30
CA GLU A 127 10.46 -5.87 -4.16
C GLU A 127 11.84 -5.20 -4.18
N ARG A 128 12.07 -4.25 -5.10
CA ARG A 128 13.33 -3.54 -5.22
C ARG A 128 13.67 -2.74 -3.96
N ALA A 129 12.69 -2.02 -3.42
CA ALA A 129 12.87 -1.20 -2.22
C ALA A 129 13.01 -2.03 -0.93
N CYS A 130 12.46 -3.25 -0.90
CA CYS A 130 12.56 -4.16 0.23
C CYS A 130 13.93 -4.86 0.26
N ARG A 131 14.57 -4.92 1.42
CA ARG A 131 15.85 -5.64 1.62
C ARG A 131 15.68 -7.14 1.45
N PRO A 132 16.73 -7.87 1.03
CA PRO A 132 16.78 -9.32 1.19
C PRO A 132 16.47 -9.71 2.64
N THR A 133 15.66 -10.73 2.84
CA THR A 133 15.11 -11.18 4.13
C THR A 133 14.09 -10.23 4.78
N GLY A 134 13.84 -9.07 4.22
CA GLY A 134 12.76 -8.16 4.61
C GLY A 134 11.38 -8.71 4.24
N HIS A 135 10.33 -7.98 4.60
CA HIS A 135 8.95 -8.43 4.39
C HIS A 135 8.11 -7.42 3.64
N ILE A 136 7.21 -7.92 2.81
CA ILE A 136 6.23 -7.13 2.07
C ILE A 136 4.84 -7.55 2.53
N LEU A 137 4.03 -6.61 3.00
CA LEU A 137 2.65 -6.84 3.41
C LEU A 137 1.71 -6.07 2.50
N LEU A 138 0.84 -6.79 1.80
CA LEU A 138 -0.24 -6.22 1.02
C LEU A 138 -1.58 -6.57 1.64
N GLN A 139 -2.48 -5.59 1.68
CA GLN A 139 -3.88 -5.83 2.00
C GLN A 139 -4.76 -5.44 0.82
N PHE A 140 -5.79 -6.26 0.56
CA PHE A 140 -6.67 -6.12 -0.58
C PHE A 140 -8.13 -6.07 -0.14
N GLN A 141 -8.94 -5.42 -0.96
CA GLN A 141 -10.37 -5.63 -0.96
C GLN A 141 -10.73 -6.54 -2.15
N ILE A 142 -11.01 -7.81 -1.86
CA ILE A 142 -11.50 -8.77 -2.84
C ILE A 142 -13.01 -8.59 -3.02
N ASP A 143 -13.51 -8.82 -4.24
CA ASP A 143 -14.92 -8.61 -4.61
C ASP A 143 -15.36 -7.13 -4.51
N LEU A 144 -14.43 -6.21 -4.74
CA LEU A 144 -14.70 -4.79 -4.79
C LEU A 144 -15.60 -4.47 -6.00
N SER A 145 -16.71 -3.81 -5.75
CA SER A 145 -17.40 -3.09 -6.81
C SER A 145 -16.49 -1.95 -7.28
N GLN A 146 -16.13 -1.96 -8.58
CA GLN A 146 -15.30 -0.91 -9.16
C GLN A 146 -15.92 0.47 -8.94
N ASP A 147 -15.15 1.37 -8.35
CA ASP A 147 -15.46 2.79 -8.35
C ASP A 147 -14.68 3.53 -9.46
N GLN A 148 -14.89 4.82 -9.57
CA GLN A 148 -14.22 5.65 -10.61
C GLN A 148 -12.69 5.74 -10.41
N TYR A 149 -12.15 5.35 -9.26
CA TYR A 149 -10.73 5.43 -8.92
C TYR A 149 -10.02 4.08 -8.94
N THR A 150 -10.76 2.99 -9.08
CA THR A 150 -10.20 1.64 -9.19
C THR A 150 -9.52 1.49 -10.54
N ALA A 151 -8.21 1.29 -10.54
CA ALA A 151 -7.41 1.05 -11.74
C ALA A 151 -7.25 -0.45 -12.04
N THR A 152 -7.20 -1.28 -11.00
CA THR A 152 -6.96 -2.73 -11.11
C THR A 152 -7.91 -3.49 -10.19
N VAL A 153 -8.56 -4.52 -10.70
CA VAL A 153 -9.43 -5.41 -9.92
C VAL A 153 -8.73 -6.73 -9.67
N VAL A 154 -8.73 -7.15 -8.42
CA VAL A 154 -8.19 -8.45 -7.99
C VAL A 154 -9.35 -9.32 -7.51
N ASN A 155 -9.49 -10.49 -8.12
CA ASN A 155 -10.49 -11.49 -7.72
C ASN A 155 -9.84 -12.70 -7.02
N ASP A 156 -8.59 -13.01 -7.34
CA ASP A 156 -7.83 -14.14 -6.79
C ASP A 156 -6.36 -13.73 -6.62
N VAL A 157 -5.97 -13.47 -5.37
CA VAL A 157 -4.61 -13.00 -5.03
C VAL A 157 -3.55 -14.04 -5.43
N SER A 158 -3.78 -15.32 -5.15
CA SER A 158 -2.85 -16.41 -5.49
C SER A 158 -2.58 -16.52 -6.99
N ARG A 159 -3.58 -16.30 -7.80
CA ARG A 159 -3.47 -16.46 -9.27
C ARG A 159 -3.10 -15.18 -9.99
N GLU A 160 -3.46 -14.04 -9.45
CA GLU A 160 -3.36 -12.76 -10.15
C GLU A 160 -2.24 -11.88 -9.61
N VAL A 161 -1.96 -11.92 -8.31
CA VAL A 161 -0.97 -11.06 -7.66
C VAL A 161 0.33 -11.80 -7.36
N VAL A 162 0.25 -12.98 -6.74
CA VAL A 162 1.45 -13.75 -6.36
C VAL A 162 2.42 -13.96 -7.52
N PRO A 163 1.98 -14.28 -8.76
CA PRO A 163 2.91 -14.49 -9.89
C PRO A 163 3.66 -13.23 -10.36
N LEU A 164 3.27 -12.03 -9.89
CA LEU A 164 3.99 -10.79 -10.21
C LEU A 164 5.28 -10.66 -9.40
N PHE A 165 5.35 -11.31 -8.23
CA PHE A 165 6.54 -11.33 -7.38
C PHE A 165 7.57 -12.29 -7.95
N GLN A 166 8.78 -11.79 -8.24
CA GLN A 166 9.86 -12.57 -8.86
C GLN A 166 10.97 -12.94 -7.88
N ALA A 167 11.03 -12.24 -6.77
CA ALA A 167 12.13 -12.35 -5.82
C ALA A 167 11.62 -12.37 -4.35
N SER A 168 10.43 -12.95 -4.15
CA SER A 168 9.82 -13.08 -2.83
C SER A 168 9.08 -14.40 -2.69
N GLU A 169 9.08 -14.95 -1.47
CA GLU A 169 8.34 -16.15 -1.10
C GLU A 169 7.07 -15.78 -0.32
N VAL A 170 5.97 -16.46 -0.60
CA VAL A 170 4.73 -16.28 0.15
C VAL A 170 4.83 -16.92 1.53
N ILE A 171 4.67 -16.12 2.57
CA ILE A 171 4.53 -16.61 3.95
C ILE A 171 3.08 -16.99 4.24
N HIS A 172 2.13 -16.13 3.87
CA HIS A 172 0.72 -16.46 3.84
C HIS A 172 -0.05 -15.62 2.83
N ASP A 173 -1.10 -16.20 2.32
CA ASP A 173 -2.12 -15.64 1.46
C ASP A 173 -3.47 -16.07 2.05
N ARG A 174 -4.22 -15.12 2.64
CA ARG A 174 -5.40 -15.47 3.47
C ARG A 174 -6.49 -14.41 3.48
N ALA A 175 -7.72 -14.85 3.57
CA ALA A 175 -8.84 -13.98 3.92
C ALA A 175 -8.69 -13.47 5.37
N ILE A 176 -9.07 -12.24 5.59
CA ILE A 176 -9.17 -11.60 6.91
C ILE A 176 -10.56 -11.00 7.11
N PRO A 177 -11.04 -10.84 8.35
CA PRO A 177 -12.25 -10.05 8.59
C PRO A 177 -12.10 -8.65 8.00
N LYS A 178 -13.16 -8.14 7.35
CA LYS A 178 -13.16 -6.79 6.78
C LYS A 178 -12.75 -5.77 7.84
N ASN A 179 -11.66 -5.08 7.58
CA ASN A 179 -11.08 -4.14 8.52
C ASN A 179 -11.61 -2.69 8.35
N PHE A 180 -11.07 -1.76 9.12
CA PHE A 180 -11.45 -0.33 9.18
C PHE A 180 -11.21 0.45 7.86
N VAL A 181 -10.39 -0.07 6.94
CA VAL A 181 -10.18 0.45 5.58
C VAL A 181 -10.79 -0.45 4.51
N ALA A 182 -11.72 -1.30 4.92
CA ALA A 182 -12.47 -2.22 4.07
C ALA A 182 -11.67 -3.37 3.42
N MET A 183 -10.41 -3.60 3.82
CA MET A 183 -9.63 -4.73 3.33
C MET A 183 -10.12 -6.04 3.97
N ASN A 184 -10.22 -7.08 3.17
CA ASN A 184 -10.72 -8.41 3.56
C ASN A 184 -9.76 -9.55 3.19
N HIS A 185 -8.57 -9.24 2.68
CA HIS A 185 -7.55 -10.21 2.32
C HIS A 185 -6.15 -9.67 2.61
N GLU A 186 -5.22 -10.56 2.96
CA GLU A 186 -3.85 -10.21 3.34
C GLU A 186 -2.86 -11.17 2.69
N LEU A 187 -1.85 -10.62 2.02
CA LEU A 187 -0.71 -11.31 1.45
C LEU A 187 0.56 -10.83 2.14
N LEU A 188 1.28 -11.75 2.79
CA LEU A 188 2.58 -11.50 3.38
C LEU A 188 3.64 -12.30 2.66
N LEU A 189 4.70 -11.61 2.23
CA LEU A 189 5.83 -12.19 1.54
C LEU A 189 7.14 -11.89 2.29
N ARG A 190 8.14 -12.73 2.06
CA ARG A 190 9.53 -12.52 2.46
C ARG A 190 10.37 -12.33 1.20
N ARG A 191 11.14 -11.26 1.17
CA ARG A 191 12.11 -10.99 0.09
C ARG A 191 13.25 -12.00 0.16
N THR A 192 13.55 -12.70 -0.94
CA THR A 192 14.63 -13.69 -1.04
C THR A 192 15.96 -13.07 -1.42
#